data_a374010503e5283088d63e42041d987b
#
_entry.id   a374010503e5283088d63e42041d987b
#
_cell.length_a   1.000
_cell.length_b   1.000
_cell.length_c   1.000
_cell.angle_alpha   90.00
_cell.angle_beta   90.00
_cell.angle_gamma   90.00
#
_symmetry.space_group_name_H-M   'P 1'
#
loop_
_entity.id
_entity.type
_entity.pdbx_description
1 polymer ?
#
loop_
_entity_poly.entity_id
_entity_poly.type
_entity_poly.pdbx_seq_one_letter_code
_entity_poly.pdbx_strand_id
1 'polypeptide(L)'
;MLKIAYHPIYKHPLPEGHRFPMEKYDLLPRQLVHEGTCAQDNFFEPSLLSDPAILDVHDETYFQNLTQLNLKPSEVRKIGFPLSEELVQRERIIADGTIKGCEFALQNGIAMNIAGGTHHAYSDRGEAFCMLNDQAIGAKYLLKKGLAQNILIVDLDVHQGNGTAEIFQNDDSVFTFSMHGKGNYPFKKEVSDLDIPLEKGTTNEEYLNILYQTLPQLLKTIEPDFIFYLCGVDVLSTDKLGTLGMTLEGCKERDRFVLRTCFENEIPVQCSMGGGYSPDIKTIIEAHANTFRLAQHIYA
;
A
#
# COMPACT_ATOMS: atom_id res chain seq x y z
N MET A 1 -5.49 -5.96 -19.67
CA MET A 1 -5.46 -7.15 -18.77
C MET A 1 -4.80 -6.76 -17.45
N LEU A 2 -5.48 -6.99 -16.32
CA LEU A 2 -4.92 -6.73 -14.98
C LEU A 2 -3.63 -7.51 -14.75
N LYS A 3 -2.57 -6.85 -14.29
CA LYS A 3 -1.29 -7.45 -13.90
C LYS A 3 -1.07 -7.33 -12.41
N ILE A 4 -0.62 -8.42 -11.79
CA ILE A 4 -0.52 -8.57 -10.34
C ILE A 4 0.87 -9.05 -9.97
N ALA A 5 1.61 -8.27 -9.20
CA ALA A 5 2.89 -8.68 -8.65
C ALA A 5 2.68 -9.75 -7.56
N TYR A 6 3.37 -10.87 -7.69
CA TYR A 6 3.41 -11.91 -6.67
C TYR A 6 4.74 -12.67 -6.72
N HIS A 7 5.28 -12.95 -5.55
CA HIS A 7 6.46 -13.80 -5.38
C HIS A 7 6.29 -14.66 -4.11
N PRO A 8 6.68 -15.95 -4.10
CA PRO A 8 6.55 -16.81 -2.92
C PRO A 8 7.23 -16.27 -1.66
N ILE A 9 8.31 -15.49 -1.79
CA ILE A 9 9.04 -14.84 -0.69
C ILE A 9 8.17 -13.81 0.07
N TYR A 10 7.04 -13.37 -0.51
CA TYR A 10 6.13 -12.45 0.18
C TYR A 10 5.62 -13.03 1.50
N LYS A 11 5.41 -14.35 1.54
CA LYS A 11 5.17 -15.09 2.78
C LYS A 11 6.51 -15.40 3.46
N HIS A 12 6.87 -14.57 4.43
CA HIS A 12 8.11 -14.73 5.21
C HIS A 12 7.80 -15.43 6.55
N PRO A 13 8.64 -16.37 7.02
CA PRO A 13 8.43 -17.02 8.30
C PRO A 13 8.57 -16.02 9.46
N LEU A 14 7.61 -16.08 10.39
CA LEU A 14 7.60 -15.25 11.59
C LEU A 14 7.57 -16.16 12.84
N PRO A 15 8.03 -15.67 14.00
CA PRO A 15 7.90 -16.39 15.26
C PRO A 15 6.44 -16.77 15.57
N GLU A 16 6.24 -17.89 16.22
CA GLU A 16 4.92 -18.33 16.66
C GLU A 16 4.22 -17.25 17.50
N GLY A 17 2.93 -17.01 17.22
CA GLY A 17 2.14 -15.98 17.89
C GLY A 17 2.41 -14.56 17.44
N HIS A 18 3.19 -14.36 16.39
CA HIS A 18 3.40 -13.02 15.83
C HIS A 18 2.08 -12.43 15.31
N ARG A 19 1.83 -11.16 15.63
CA ARG A 19 0.54 -10.49 15.34
C ARG A 19 0.27 -10.20 13.85
N PHE A 20 1.32 -10.21 13.01
CA PHE A 20 1.21 -9.94 11.58
C PHE A 20 0.70 -11.19 10.85
N PRO A 21 -0.41 -11.12 10.09
CA PRO A 21 -1.03 -12.27 9.43
C PRO A 21 -0.32 -12.61 8.12
N MET A 22 0.90 -13.13 8.20
CA MET A 22 1.79 -13.38 7.05
C MET A 22 1.20 -14.36 6.02
N GLU A 23 0.29 -15.24 6.46
CA GLU A 23 -0.43 -16.19 5.61
C GLU A 23 -1.26 -15.51 4.52
N LYS A 24 -1.66 -14.25 4.70
CA LYS A 24 -2.47 -13.52 3.70
C LYS A 24 -1.78 -13.48 2.34
N TYR A 25 -0.46 -13.41 2.29
CA TYR A 25 0.32 -13.33 1.06
C TYR A 25 0.35 -14.65 0.25
N ASP A 26 0.04 -15.77 0.87
CA ASP A 26 -0.07 -17.08 0.23
C ASP A 26 -1.52 -17.44 -0.09
N LEU A 27 -2.43 -17.13 0.83
CA LEU A 27 -3.85 -17.49 0.71
C LEU A 27 -4.59 -16.64 -0.34
N LEU A 28 -4.31 -15.34 -0.41
CA LEU A 28 -5.00 -14.44 -1.32
C LEU A 28 -4.79 -14.82 -2.80
N PRO A 29 -3.57 -14.98 -3.32
CA PRO A 29 -3.39 -15.36 -4.74
C PRO A 29 -4.03 -16.73 -5.04
N ARG A 30 -3.98 -17.69 -4.11
CA ARG A 30 -4.64 -18.98 -4.26
C ARG A 30 -6.16 -18.85 -4.35
N GLN A 31 -6.78 -18.01 -3.53
CA GLN A 31 -8.23 -17.76 -3.59
C GLN A 31 -8.61 -17.13 -4.93
N LEU A 32 -7.89 -16.09 -5.38
CA LEU A 32 -8.18 -15.41 -6.64
C LEU A 32 -8.14 -16.35 -7.85
N VAL A 33 -7.20 -17.28 -7.87
CA VAL A 33 -7.12 -18.31 -8.92
C VAL A 33 -8.22 -19.37 -8.77
N HIS A 34 -8.44 -19.85 -7.54
CA HIS A 34 -9.42 -20.90 -7.25
C HIS A 34 -10.86 -20.48 -7.62
N GLU A 35 -11.22 -19.24 -7.32
CA GLU A 35 -12.56 -18.71 -7.63
C GLU A 35 -12.71 -18.19 -9.07
N GLY A 36 -11.63 -18.18 -9.85
CA GLY A 36 -11.64 -17.74 -11.24
C GLY A 36 -11.63 -16.20 -11.42
N THR A 37 -11.37 -15.43 -10.36
CA THR A 37 -11.18 -13.97 -10.47
C THR A 37 -9.94 -13.64 -11.31
N CYS A 38 -8.86 -14.41 -11.15
CA CYS A 38 -7.61 -14.25 -11.89
C CYS A 38 -7.15 -15.59 -12.47
N ALA A 39 -6.54 -15.55 -13.66
CA ALA A 39 -5.78 -16.65 -14.23
C ALA A 39 -4.28 -16.50 -13.89
N GLN A 40 -3.47 -17.53 -14.16
CA GLN A 40 -2.03 -17.48 -13.91
C GLN A 40 -1.35 -16.33 -14.69
N ASP A 41 -1.83 -16.02 -15.89
CA ASP A 41 -1.31 -14.98 -16.77
C ASP A 41 -1.54 -13.54 -16.22
N ASN A 42 -2.40 -13.37 -15.21
CA ASN A 42 -2.51 -12.11 -14.51
C ASN A 42 -1.30 -11.83 -13.61
N PHE A 43 -0.65 -12.89 -13.11
CA PHE A 43 0.47 -12.75 -12.19
C PHE A 43 1.80 -12.57 -12.94
N PHE A 44 2.65 -11.71 -12.40
CA PHE A 44 4.04 -11.60 -12.79
C PHE A 44 4.94 -11.69 -11.57
N GLU A 45 6.14 -12.23 -11.77
CA GLU A 45 7.11 -12.39 -10.70
C GLU A 45 8.09 -11.22 -10.70
N PRO A 46 8.11 -10.40 -9.63
CA PRO A 46 9.11 -9.36 -9.48
C PRO A 46 10.48 -9.95 -9.14
N SER A 47 11.52 -9.14 -9.32
CA SER A 47 12.90 -9.50 -9.06
C SER A 47 13.51 -8.66 -7.93
N LEU A 48 14.75 -8.93 -7.57
CA LEU A 48 15.45 -8.14 -6.56
C LEU A 48 15.71 -6.72 -7.10
N LEU A 49 15.10 -5.72 -6.44
CA LEU A 49 15.28 -4.31 -6.83
C LEU A 49 16.74 -3.88 -6.62
N SER A 50 17.28 -3.12 -7.56
CA SER A 50 18.64 -2.57 -7.49
C SER A 50 18.74 -1.42 -6.49
N ASP A 51 19.91 -1.27 -5.87
CA ASP A 51 20.18 -0.25 -4.85
C ASP A 51 19.89 1.19 -5.31
N PRO A 52 20.25 1.63 -6.54
CA PRO A 52 20.01 3.01 -6.96
C PRO A 52 18.54 3.45 -6.87
N ALA A 53 17.58 2.57 -7.16
CA ALA A 53 16.17 2.92 -7.06
C ALA A 53 15.70 3.07 -5.60
N ILE A 54 16.29 2.33 -4.68
CA ILE A 54 16.02 2.44 -3.24
C ILE A 54 16.64 3.72 -2.68
N LEU A 55 17.86 4.05 -3.10
CA LEU A 55 18.61 5.24 -2.67
C LEU A 55 18.04 6.56 -3.24
N ASP A 56 17.14 6.51 -4.21
CA ASP A 56 16.37 7.69 -4.63
C ASP A 56 15.35 8.15 -3.56
N VAL A 57 15.05 7.28 -2.57
CA VAL A 57 14.07 7.51 -1.50
C VAL A 57 14.69 7.39 -0.12
N HIS A 58 15.49 6.37 0.11
CA HIS A 58 16.02 6.04 1.42
C HIS A 58 17.47 6.49 1.59
N ASP A 59 17.79 6.97 2.80
CA ASP A 59 19.14 7.36 3.20
C ASP A 59 20.12 6.19 3.04
N GLU A 60 21.30 6.49 2.48
CA GLU A 60 22.34 5.50 2.21
C GLU A 60 22.79 4.79 3.50
N THR A 61 22.94 5.53 4.60
CA THR A 61 23.36 4.97 5.89
C THR A 61 22.31 4.02 6.44
N TYR A 62 21.03 4.40 6.34
CA TYR A 62 19.93 3.53 6.75
C TYR A 62 19.90 2.25 5.91
N PHE A 63 19.96 2.38 4.58
CA PHE A 63 19.91 1.24 3.67
C PHE A 63 21.12 0.31 3.84
N GLN A 64 22.32 0.84 4.06
CA GLN A 64 23.50 0.03 4.36
C GLN A 64 23.34 -0.74 5.70
N ASN A 65 22.87 -0.07 6.76
CA ASN A 65 22.61 -0.73 8.04
C ASN A 65 21.54 -1.81 7.94
N LEU A 66 20.50 -1.58 7.13
CA LEU A 66 19.44 -2.55 6.86
C LEU A 66 20.00 -3.80 6.15
N THR A 67 20.74 -3.62 5.07
CA THR A 67 21.29 -4.71 4.25
C THR A 67 22.41 -5.49 4.95
N GLN A 68 23.20 -4.82 5.80
CA GLN A 68 24.26 -5.43 6.61
C GLN A 68 23.75 -5.99 7.94
N LEU A 69 22.43 -5.91 8.22
CA LEU A 69 21.78 -6.33 9.46
C LEU A 69 22.36 -5.62 10.72
N ASN A 70 22.79 -4.38 10.56
CA ASN A 70 23.44 -3.57 11.59
C ASN A 70 22.49 -2.57 12.29
N LEU A 71 21.16 -2.69 12.05
CA LEU A 71 20.19 -1.87 12.77
C LEU A 71 20.26 -2.12 14.27
N LYS A 72 20.11 -1.05 15.06
CA LYS A 72 20.07 -1.17 16.53
C LYS A 72 18.87 -1.99 16.98
N PRO A 73 18.93 -2.71 18.10
CA PRO A 73 17.80 -3.47 18.62
C PRO A 73 16.52 -2.65 18.84
N SER A 74 16.66 -1.33 19.10
CA SER A 74 15.53 -0.42 19.22
C SER A 74 14.84 -0.13 17.88
N GLU A 75 15.60 -0.06 16.80
CA GLU A 75 15.10 0.14 15.42
C GLU A 75 14.39 -1.13 14.93
N VAL A 76 15.00 -2.29 15.13
CA VAL A 76 14.38 -3.59 14.82
C VAL A 76 13.04 -3.77 15.57
N ARG A 77 12.98 -3.36 16.86
CA ARG A 77 11.72 -3.41 17.62
C ARG A 77 10.65 -2.45 17.07
N LYS A 78 11.04 -1.29 16.55
CA LYS A 78 10.09 -0.35 15.91
C LYS A 78 9.55 -0.90 14.59
N ILE A 79 10.39 -1.58 13.80
CA ILE A 79 9.96 -2.29 12.59
C ILE A 79 8.97 -3.40 12.97
N GLY A 80 9.25 -4.16 14.03
CA GLY A 80 8.36 -5.21 14.53
C GLY A 80 8.54 -6.55 13.82
N PHE A 81 9.50 -6.69 12.91
CA PHE A 81 9.93 -7.96 12.33
C PHE A 81 11.34 -8.33 12.78
N PRO A 82 11.63 -9.62 12.99
CA PRO A 82 13.01 -10.09 13.17
C PRO A 82 13.81 -9.81 11.90
N LEU A 83 14.87 -9.04 12.00
CA LEU A 83 15.70 -8.68 10.84
C LEU A 83 16.49 -9.88 10.34
N SER A 84 16.47 -10.14 9.03
CA SER A 84 17.21 -11.18 8.35
C SER A 84 17.50 -10.80 6.89
N GLU A 85 18.48 -11.42 6.26
CA GLU A 85 18.79 -11.21 4.84
C GLU A 85 17.57 -11.51 3.96
N GLU A 86 16.85 -12.61 4.25
CA GLU A 86 15.65 -13.02 3.51
C GLU A 86 14.53 -11.97 3.62
N LEU A 87 14.37 -11.37 4.81
CA LEU A 87 13.39 -10.31 5.01
C LEU A 87 13.75 -9.06 4.20
N VAL A 88 15.03 -8.67 4.17
CA VAL A 88 15.49 -7.53 3.35
C VAL A 88 15.31 -7.81 1.86
N GLN A 89 15.62 -9.03 1.40
CA GLN A 89 15.35 -9.44 0.02
C GLN A 89 13.86 -9.37 -0.32
N ARG A 90 13.00 -9.84 0.59
CA ARG A 90 11.54 -9.74 0.45
C ARG A 90 11.09 -8.30 0.22
N GLU A 91 11.54 -7.35 1.02
CA GLU A 91 11.15 -5.94 0.89
C GLU A 91 11.61 -5.34 -0.46
N ARG A 92 12.82 -5.71 -0.90
CA ARG A 92 13.33 -5.29 -2.22
C ARG A 92 12.50 -5.86 -3.37
N ILE A 93 12.07 -7.12 -3.26
CA ILE A 93 11.23 -7.77 -4.28
C ILE A 93 9.81 -7.18 -4.27
N ILE A 94 9.27 -6.82 -3.10
CA ILE A 94 7.99 -6.11 -3.00
C ILE A 94 8.08 -4.76 -3.72
N ALA A 95 9.12 -3.98 -3.48
CA ALA A 95 9.32 -2.68 -4.10
C ALA A 95 9.49 -2.78 -5.63
N ASP A 96 10.20 -3.79 -6.15
CA ASP A 96 10.28 -4.08 -7.59
C ASP A 96 8.91 -4.42 -8.17
N GLY A 97 8.09 -5.17 -7.42
CA GLY A 97 6.71 -5.48 -7.79
C GLY A 97 5.86 -4.22 -7.96
N THR A 98 6.05 -3.22 -7.11
CA THR A 98 5.37 -1.92 -7.22
C THR A 98 5.88 -1.13 -8.41
N ILE A 99 7.20 -1.07 -8.67
CA ILE A 99 7.77 -0.40 -9.86
C ILE A 99 7.25 -1.04 -11.16
N LYS A 100 7.34 -2.36 -11.30
CA LYS A 100 6.81 -3.06 -12.47
C LYS A 100 5.30 -2.92 -12.59
N GLY A 101 4.61 -2.86 -11.44
CA GLY A 101 3.20 -2.52 -11.38
C GLY A 101 2.91 -1.14 -11.97
N CYS A 102 3.75 -0.13 -11.72
CA CYS A 102 3.60 1.18 -12.35
C CYS A 102 3.71 1.10 -13.88
N GLU A 103 4.69 0.37 -14.42
CA GLU A 103 4.85 0.19 -15.86
C GLU A 103 3.63 -0.52 -16.49
N PHE A 104 3.08 -1.54 -15.83
CA PHE A 104 1.85 -2.20 -16.27
C PHE A 104 0.61 -1.31 -16.12
N ALA A 105 0.52 -0.49 -15.08
CA ALA A 105 -0.58 0.45 -14.90
C ALA A 105 -0.63 1.49 -16.03
N LEU A 106 0.52 2.01 -16.45
CA LEU A 106 0.62 2.92 -17.61
C LEU A 106 0.13 2.26 -18.92
N GLN A 107 0.29 0.94 -19.07
CA GLN A 107 -0.13 0.21 -20.26
C GLN A 107 -1.59 -0.25 -20.23
N ASN A 108 -2.09 -0.61 -19.04
CA ASN A 108 -3.39 -1.30 -18.88
C ASN A 108 -4.41 -0.50 -18.06
N GLY A 109 -4.06 0.70 -17.60
CA GLY A 109 -4.87 1.53 -16.70
C GLY A 109 -4.75 1.13 -15.22
N ILE A 110 -4.43 -0.13 -14.92
CA ILE A 110 -4.29 -0.63 -13.54
C ILE A 110 -3.26 -1.76 -13.43
N ALA A 111 -2.57 -1.79 -12.31
CA ALA A 111 -1.84 -2.96 -11.82
C ALA A 111 -1.91 -3.05 -10.29
N MET A 112 -1.68 -4.24 -9.75
CA MET A 112 -1.78 -4.49 -8.31
C MET A 112 -0.56 -5.26 -7.80
N ASN A 113 -0.26 -5.07 -6.51
CA ASN A 113 0.74 -5.87 -5.80
C ASN A 113 0.04 -6.66 -4.67
N ILE A 114 0.29 -7.98 -4.57
CA ILE A 114 -0.22 -8.81 -3.45
C ILE A 114 0.38 -8.35 -2.10
N ALA A 115 1.44 -7.56 -2.14
CA ALA A 115 2.07 -6.95 -0.98
C ALA A 115 2.19 -5.43 -1.16
N GLY A 116 3.13 -4.81 -0.46
CA GLY A 116 3.35 -3.37 -0.52
C GLY A 116 2.39 -2.57 0.36
N GLY A 117 2.37 -1.27 0.17
CA GLY A 117 1.70 -0.33 1.06
C GLY A 117 2.51 -0.12 2.35
N THR A 118 3.82 -0.10 2.21
CA THR A 118 4.79 0.00 3.32
C THR A 118 5.02 1.46 3.72
N HIS A 119 3.92 2.17 3.97
CA HIS A 119 3.80 3.62 4.15
C HIS A 119 4.39 4.16 5.47
N HIS A 120 4.78 3.29 6.40
CA HIS A 120 5.44 3.69 7.65
C HIS A 120 6.98 3.71 7.54
N ALA A 121 7.57 3.29 6.41
CA ALA A 121 8.98 3.44 6.19
C ALA A 121 9.30 4.90 5.81
N TYR A 122 10.12 5.52 6.64
CA TYR A 122 10.67 6.86 6.45
C TYR A 122 11.89 6.84 5.52
N SER A 123 12.38 8.01 5.17
CA SER A 123 13.64 8.11 4.41
C SER A 123 14.83 7.48 5.15
N ASP A 124 14.89 7.62 6.49
CA ASP A 124 16.03 7.27 7.33
C ASP A 124 15.81 6.08 8.28
N ARG A 125 14.61 5.47 8.29
CA ARG A 125 14.25 4.38 9.22
C ARG A 125 13.03 3.61 8.80
N GLY A 126 12.92 2.37 9.28
CA GLY A 126 11.70 1.58 9.20
C GLY A 126 10.87 1.63 10.49
N GLU A 127 9.53 1.55 10.36
CA GLU A 127 8.58 1.46 11.48
C GLU A 127 7.38 0.56 11.11
N ALA A 128 6.71 -0.01 12.11
CA ALA A 128 5.41 -0.68 12.00
C ALA A 128 5.28 -1.61 10.77
N PHE A 129 6.14 -2.62 10.70
CA PHE A 129 6.22 -3.63 9.63
C PHE A 129 6.71 -3.12 8.27
N CYS A 130 7.14 -1.87 8.17
CA CYS A 130 7.63 -1.25 6.95
C CYS A 130 9.13 -0.95 7.05
N MET A 131 9.90 -1.36 6.04
CA MET A 131 11.34 -1.11 5.97
C MET A 131 11.73 -0.28 4.75
N LEU A 132 11.12 -0.55 3.60
CA LEU A 132 11.27 0.24 2.38
C LEU A 132 9.89 0.73 1.97
N ASN A 133 9.75 2.00 1.61
CA ASN A 133 8.48 2.57 1.17
C ASN A 133 8.27 2.31 -0.32
N ASP A 134 7.54 1.24 -0.64
CA ASP A 134 7.38 0.75 -2.00
C ASP A 134 6.69 1.75 -2.93
N GLN A 135 5.66 2.47 -2.45
CA GLN A 135 4.97 3.48 -3.25
C GLN A 135 5.82 4.74 -3.45
N ALA A 136 6.59 5.16 -2.45
CA ALA A 136 7.53 6.25 -2.61
C ALA A 136 8.64 5.91 -3.62
N ILE A 137 9.15 4.68 -3.58
CA ILE A 137 10.13 4.18 -4.58
C ILE A 137 9.50 4.17 -5.98
N GLY A 138 8.26 3.71 -6.11
CA GLY A 138 7.51 3.72 -7.38
C GLY A 138 7.31 5.15 -7.90
N ALA A 139 6.92 6.09 -7.04
CA ALA A 139 6.72 7.50 -7.40
C ALA A 139 8.03 8.15 -7.89
N LYS A 140 9.12 8.01 -7.14
CA LYS A 140 10.43 8.52 -7.56
C LYS A 140 10.91 7.89 -8.87
N TYR A 141 10.65 6.59 -9.07
CA TYR A 141 10.94 5.91 -10.33
C TYR A 141 10.21 6.56 -11.52
N LEU A 142 8.89 6.78 -11.40
CA LEU A 142 8.08 7.39 -12.45
C LEU A 142 8.57 8.81 -12.78
N LEU A 143 8.78 9.65 -11.78
CA LEU A 143 9.28 11.02 -11.93
C LEU A 143 10.66 11.05 -12.60
N LYS A 144 11.59 10.24 -12.13
CA LYS A 144 12.97 10.16 -12.65
C LYS A 144 13.02 9.70 -14.11
N LYS A 145 12.08 8.83 -14.51
CA LYS A 145 11.94 8.34 -15.89
C LYS A 145 11.12 9.30 -16.79
N GLY A 146 10.54 10.36 -16.23
CA GLY A 146 9.65 11.26 -16.97
C GLY A 146 8.36 10.57 -17.43
N LEU A 147 7.92 9.53 -16.71
CA LEU A 147 6.70 8.76 -16.98
C LEU A 147 5.48 9.33 -16.28
N ALA A 148 5.67 10.18 -15.28
CA ALA A 148 4.67 10.98 -14.59
C ALA A 148 5.28 12.32 -14.18
N GLN A 149 4.44 13.34 -13.94
CA GLN A 149 4.83 14.66 -13.47
C GLN A 149 4.08 15.06 -12.20
N ASN A 150 2.79 14.71 -12.11
CA ASN A 150 1.92 14.98 -10.97
C ASN A 150 1.38 13.65 -10.43
N ILE A 151 1.86 13.24 -9.29
CA ILE A 151 1.47 11.95 -8.68
C ILE A 151 0.58 12.21 -7.47
N LEU A 152 -0.53 11.47 -7.35
CA LEU A 152 -1.37 11.46 -6.17
C LEU A 152 -1.23 10.10 -5.45
N ILE A 153 -0.84 10.12 -4.19
CA ILE A 153 -0.89 8.94 -3.30
C ILE A 153 -2.18 9.02 -2.50
N VAL A 154 -3.08 8.08 -2.75
CA VAL A 154 -4.37 7.90 -2.04
C VAL A 154 -4.18 6.80 -1.00
N ASP A 155 -3.86 7.19 0.22
CA ASP A 155 -3.67 6.29 1.34
C ASP A 155 -4.96 6.18 2.16
N LEU A 156 -5.65 5.05 2.02
CA LEU A 156 -6.88 4.72 2.74
C LEU A 156 -6.71 3.56 3.73
N ASP A 157 -5.48 3.26 4.14
CA ASP A 157 -5.19 2.42 5.31
C ASP A 157 -5.70 3.13 6.58
N VAL A 158 -6.04 2.37 7.63
CA VAL A 158 -6.51 2.97 8.88
C VAL A 158 -5.42 3.76 9.61
N HIS A 159 -4.16 3.48 9.31
CA HIS A 159 -3.00 4.18 9.84
C HIS A 159 -2.58 5.31 8.91
N GLN A 160 -2.09 6.42 9.45
CA GLN A 160 -1.51 7.47 8.61
C GLN A 160 -0.22 6.99 7.95
N GLY A 161 -0.05 7.28 6.67
CA GLY A 161 1.20 7.07 5.94
C GLY A 161 2.29 8.06 6.36
N ASN A 162 2.75 7.97 7.60
CA ASN A 162 3.70 8.91 8.19
C ASN A 162 5.07 8.91 7.48
N GLY A 163 5.55 7.75 7.05
CA GLY A 163 6.78 7.65 6.26
C GLY A 163 6.62 8.30 4.89
N THR A 164 5.51 8.05 4.22
CA THR A 164 5.17 8.66 2.93
C THR A 164 5.08 10.19 3.04
N ALA A 165 4.41 10.69 4.09
CA ALA A 165 4.29 12.14 4.35
C ALA A 165 5.67 12.78 4.57
N GLU A 166 6.55 12.15 5.35
CA GLU A 166 7.90 12.66 5.59
C GLU A 166 8.76 12.68 4.33
N ILE A 167 8.72 11.62 3.53
CA ILE A 167 9.51 11.51 2.29
C ILE A 167 9.15 12.63 1.29
N PHE A 168 7.86 12.96 1.17
CA PHE A 168 7.40 13.92 0.18
C PHE A 168 7.09 15.32 0.73
N GLN A 169 7.37 15.62 2.00
CA GLN A 169 7.06 16.90 2.66
C GLN A 169 7.56 18.16 1.94
N ASN A 170 8.52 18.04 1.02
CA ASN A 170 9.10 19.14 0.26
C ASN A 170 9.16 18.83 -1.25
N ASP A 171 8.25 18.01 -1.76
CA ASP A 171 8.23 17.57 -3.16
C ASP A 171 6.84 17.81 -3.77
N ASP A 172 6.66 18.95 -4.38
CA ASP A 172 5.40 19.39 -4.99
C ASP A 172 4.93 18.49 -6.16
N SER A 173 5.78 17.57 -6.65
CA SER A 173 5.40 16.63 -7.71
C SER A 173 4.61 15.42 -7.22
N VAL A 174 4.55 15.21 -5.90
CA VAL A 174 3.80 14.11 -5.27
C VAL A 174 2.88 14.66 -4.19
N PHE A 175 1.59 14.60 -4.41
CA PHE A 175 0.60 14.98 -3.40
C PHE A 175 0.23 13.77 -2.55
N THR A 176 0.38 13.89 -1.25
CA THR A 176 0.08 12.85 -0.26
C THR A 176 -1.28 13.09 0.40
N PHE A 177 -2.23 12.18 0.18
CA PHE A 177 -3.54 12.19 0.82
C PHE A 177 -3.69 10.97 1.74
N SER A 178 -3.94 11.19 3.02
CA SER A 178 -4.18 10.13 4.01
C SER A 178 -5.51 10.34 4.72
N MET A 179 -6.40 9.34 4.64
CA MET A 179 -7.67 9.32 5.38
C MET A 179 -7.63 8.18 6.40
N HIS A 180 -7.36 8.50 7.66
CA HIS A 180 -6.94 7.55 8.69
C HIS A 180 -7.67 7.73 10.01
N GLY A 181 -7.64 6.70 10.86
CA GLY A 181 -8.18 6.79 12.22
C GLY A 181 -7.35 7.74 13.09
N LYS A 182 -7.98 8.77 13.63
CA LYS A 182 -7.35 9.82 14.47
C LYS A 182 -6.54 9.26 15.64
N GLY A 183 -7.07 8.23 16.30
CA GLY A 183 -6.43 7.56 17.44
C GLY A 183 -5.51 6.41 17.08
N ASN A 184 -5.39 6.05 15.79
CA ASN A 184 -4.54 4.96 15.32
C ASN A 184 -3.07 5.37 15.25
N TYR A 185 -2.17 4.41 15.08
CA TYR A 185 -0.75 4.66 14.84
C TYR A 185 -0.57 5.51 13.55
N PRO A 186 0.44 6.38 13.49
CA PRO A 186 1.34 6.79 14.57
C PRO A 186 0.62 7.68 15.59
N PHE A 187 1.02 7.63 16.87
CA PHE A 187 0.40 8.48 17.91
C PHE A 187 0.78 9.94 17.74
N LYS A 188 1.99 10.22 17.22
CA LYS A 188 2.40 11.54 16.74
C LYS A 188 2.33 11.48 15.21
N LYS A 189 1.35 12.16 14.64
CA LYS A 189 1.17 12.25 13.20
C LYS A 189 2.26 13.08 12.55
N GLU A 190 2.64 12.71 11.33
CA GLU A 190 3.32 13.59 10.38
C GLU A 190 2.29 14.46 9.65
N VAL A 191 2.74 15.29 8.73
CA VAL A 191 1.87 16.20 7.98
C VAL A 191 1.93 15.80 6.51
N SER A 192 0.82 15.23 6.02
CA SER A 192 0.59 15.01 4.59
C SER A 192 0.07 16.31 3.94
N ASP A 193 0.04 16.38 2.61
CA ASP A 193 -0.61 17.51 1.93
C ASP A 193 -2.10 17.61 2.29
N LEU A 194 -2.76 16.46 2.49
CA LEU A 194 -4.09 16.39 3.04
C LEU A 194 -4.23 15.21 4.00
N ASP A 195 -4.46 15.52 5.28
CA ASP A 195 -4.82 14.54 6.31
C ASP A 195 -6.29 14.68 6.71
N ILE A 196 -7.04 13.57 6.68
CA ILE A 196 -8.41 13.49 7.20
C ILE A 196 -8.46 12.50 8.37
N PRO A 197 -8.34 13.00 9.62
CA PRO A 197 -8.42 12.16 10.80
C PRO A 197 -9.88 11.80 11.12
N LEU A 198 -10.19 10.51 11.13
CA LEU A 198 -11.50 9.97 11.40
C LEU A 198 -11.65 9.54 12.86
N GLU A 199 -12.82 9.77 13.45
CA GLU A 199 -13.10 9.36 14.81
C GLU A 199 -13.27 7.84 14.93
N LYS A 200 -13.01 7.31 16.13
CA LYS A 200 -13.21 5.88 16.41
C LYS A 200 -14.66 5.48 16.12
N GLY A 201 -14.84 4.38 15.40
CA GLY A 201 -16.15 3.84 15.04
C GLY A 201 -16.80 4.53 13.85
N THR A 202 -16.11 5.42 13.12
CA THR A 202 -16.63 6.02 11.88
C THR A 202 -17.25 4.95 10.99
N THR A 203 -18.52 5.14 10.65
CA THR A 203 -19.35 4.20 9.90
C THR A 203 -19.07 4.23 8.40
N ASN A 204 -19.65 3.28 7.63
CA ASN A 204 -19.57 3.28 6.17
C ASN A 204 -20.06 4.61 5.58
N GLU A 205 -21.21 5.10 6.04
CA GLU A 205 -21.84 6.31 5.49
C GLU A 205 -20.95 7.54 5.71
N GLU A 206 -20.47 7.73 6.93
CA GLU A 206 -19.59 8.86 7.27
C GLU A 206 -18.29 8.80 6.46
N TYR A 207 -17.65 7.62 6.41
CA TYR A 207 -16.41 7.41 5.66
C TYR A 207 -16.59 7.69 4.17
N LEU A 208 -17.60 7.07 3.55
CA LEU A 208 -17.83 7.17 2.12
C LEU A 208 -18.27 8.57 1.70
N ASN A 209 -19.09 9.26 2.51
CA ASN A 209 -19.48 10.64 2.22
C ASN A 209 -18.27 11.58 2.19
N ILE A 210 -17.29 11.41 3.08
CA ILE A 210 -16.05 12.19 3.07
C ILE A 210 -15.25 11.87 1.80
N LEU A 211 -15.06 10.60 1.51
CA LEU A 211 -14.27 10.15 0.35
C LEU A 211 -14.89 10.63 -0.98
N TYR A 212 -16.22 10.51 -1.12
CA TYR A 212 -16.97 10.94 -2.31
C TYR A 212 -16.84 12.44 -2.62
N GLN A 213 -16.65 13.24 -1.57
CA GLN A 213 -16.43 14.68 -1.73
C GLN A 213 -14.97 15.00 -1.99
N THR A 214 -14.07 14.32 -1.31
CA THR A 214 -12.64 14.65 -1.30
C THR A 214 -11.92 14.22 -2.58
N LEU A 215 -12.05 12.95 -2.97
CA LEU A 215 -11.26 12.43 -4.09
C LEU A 215 -11.51 13.16 -5.42
N PRO A 216 -12.78 13.46 -5.82
CA PRO A 216 -13.01 14.22 -7.07
C PRO A 216 -12.44 15.66 -7.02
N GLN A 217 -12.43 16.29 -5.83
CA GLN A 217 -11.83 17.62 -5.67
C GLN A 217 -10.31 17.56 -5.81
N LEU A 218 -9.67 16.54 -5.23
CA LEU A 218 -8.23 16.31 -5.38
C LEU A 218 -7.86 16.12 -6.85
N LEU A 219 -8.59 15.25 -7.58
CA LEU A 219 -8.32 15.03 -9.01
C LEU A 219 -8.41 16.33 -9.82
N LYS A 220 -9.41 17.16 -9.54
CA LYS A 220 -9.59 18.46 -10.22
C LYS A 220 -8.50 19.48 -9.87
N THR A 221 -7.97 19.44 -8.64
CA THR A 221 -7.01 20.45 -8.15
C THR A 221 -5.58 20.08 -8.52
N ILE A 222 -5.24 18.78 -8.44
CA ILE A 222 -3.89 18.28 -8.63
C ILE A 222 -3.65 17.89 -10.09
N GLU A 223 -4.72 17.48 -10.81
CA GLU A 223 -4.64 16.94 -12.17
C GLU A 223 -3.57 15.83 -12.27
N PRO A 224 -3.66 14.76 -11.43
CA PRO A 224 -2.62 13.74 -11.39
C PRO A 224 -2.60 12.94 -12.68
N ASP A 225 -1.41 12.64 -13.17
CA ASP A 225 -1.19 11.75 -14.31
C ASP A 225 -0.87 10.31 -13.90
N PHE A 226 -0.74 10.07 -12.58
CA PHE A 226 -0.62 8.73 -11.98
C PHE A 226 -1.12 8.72 -10.54
N ILE A 227 -1.79 7.60 -10.16
CA ILE A 227 -2.27 7.41 -8.79
C ILE A 227 -1.63 6.16 -8.18
N PHE A 228 -1.13 6.29 -6.94
CA PHE A 228 -0.89 5.16 -6.06
C PHE A 228 -2.07 5.02 -5.11
N TYR A 229 -2.64 3.82 -5.02
CA TYR A 229 -3.72 3.52 -4.11
C TYR A 229 -3.29 2.48 -3.08
N LEU A 230 -3.27 2.88 -1.81
CA LEU A 230 -3.05 1.98 -0.68
C LEU A 230 -4.42 1.54 -0.14
N CYS A 231 -4.77 0.27 -0.38
CA CYS A 231 -6.09 -0.29 -0.13
C CYS A 231 -6.14 -1.20 1.11
N GLY A 232 -5.52 -0.78 2.23
CA GLY A 232 -5.56 -1.50 3.51
C GLY A 232 -6.99 -1.84 3.93
N VAL A 233 -7.19 -3.05 4.48
CA VAL A 233 -8.51 -3.52 4.94
C VAL A 233 -8.67 -3.44 6.45
N ASP A 234 -7.73 -2.82 7.14
CA ASP A 234 -7.76 -2.56 8.58
C ASP A 234 -8.72 -1.43 9.01
N VAL A 235 -9.44 -0.85 8.06
CA VAL A 235 -10.62 0.00 8.28
C VAL A 235 -11.84 -0.79 8.79
N LEU A 236 -11.81 -2.11 8.72
CA LEU A 236 -12.89 -2.99 9.15
C LEU A 236 -13.09 -2.93 10.67
N SER A 237 -14.36 -2.95 11.10
CA SER A 237 -14.74 -2.98 12.53
C SER A 237 -14.25 -4.22 13.28
N THR A 238 -13.84 -5.26 12.56
CA THR A 238 -13.26 -6.49 13.12
C THR A 238 -11.75 -6.42 13.29
N ASP A 239 -11.10 -5.36 12.81
CA ASP A 239 -9.65 -5.23 12.86
C ASP A 239 -9.15 -5.04 14.30
N LYS A 240 -7.96 -5.60 14.60
CA LYS A 240 -7.35 -5.50 15.95
C LYS A 240 -6.51 -4.25 16.14
N LEU A 241 -5.99 -3.70 15.06
CA LEU A 241 -5.10 -2.54 15.07
C LEU A 241 -5.81 -1.29 14.58
N GLY A 242 -6.87 -1.45 13.79
CA GLY A 242 -7.77 -0.40 13.35
C GLY A 242 -8.87 -0.09 14.37
N THR A 243 -9.43 1.12 14.30
CA THR A 243 -10.50 1.56 15.23
C THR A 243 -11.74 2.09 14.51
N LEU A 244 -11.81 1.99 13.18
CA LEU A 244 -12.97 2.41 12.41
C LEU A 244 -14.10 1.37 12.47
N GLY A 245 -15.28 1.75 12.03
CA GLY A 245 -16.50 0.93 12.11
C GLY A 245 -16.97 0.39 10.76
N MET A 246 -16.09 0.31 9.75
CA MET A 246 -16.50 -0.12 8.43
C MET A 246 -16.84 -1.62 8.37
N THR A 247 -17.83 -1.94 7.56
CA THR A 247 -18.17 -3.33 7.22
C THR A 247 -17.38 -3.79 5.98
N LEU A 248 -17.42 -5.10 5.72
CA LEU A 248 -16.82 -5.68 4.51
C LEU A 248 -17.38 -5.03 3.22
N GLU A 249 -18.71 -4.80 3.19
CA GLU A 249 -19.36 -4.13 2.04
C GLU A 249 -18.95 -2.65 1.94
N GLY A 250 -18.84 -1.93 3.06
CA GLY A 250 -18.35 -0.56 3.08
C GLY A 250 -16.91 -0.43 2.56
N CYS A 251 -16.04 -1.34 2.99
CA CYS A 251 -14.67 -1.43 2.47
C CYS A 251 -14.63 -1.70 0.96
N LYS A 252 -15.47 -2.64 0.48
CA LYS A 252 -15.64 -2.93 -0.94
C LYS A 252 -16.16 -1.73 -1.73
N GLU A 253 -17.11 -0.97 -1.18
CA GLU A 253 -17.64 0.23 -1.82
C GLU A 253 -16.60 1.36 -1.91
N ARG A 254 -15.76 1.52 -0.88
CA ARG A 254 -14.59 2.40 -0.90
C ARG A 254 -13.68 2.08 -2.11
N ASP A 255 -13.32 0.81 -2.26
CA ASP A 255 -12.45 0.37 -3.35
C ASP A 255 -13.13 0.53 -4.72
N ARG A 256 -14.42 0.21 -4.81
CA ARG A 256 -15.21 0.43 -6.04
C ARG A 256 -15.19 1.88 -6.46
N PHE A 257 -15.38 2.79 -5.52
CA PHE A 257 -15.40 4.23 -5.81
C PHE A 257 -14.02 4.71 -6.30
N VAL A 258 -12.93 4.37 -5.60
CA VAL A 258 -11.57 4.78 -6.01
C VAL A 258 -11.23 4.23 -7.39
N LEU A 259 -11.42 2.92 -7.61
CA LEU A 259 -11.07 2.28 -8.88
C LEU A 259 -11.89 2.80 -10.05
N ARG A 260 -13.21 3.02 -9.86
CA ARG A 260 -14.06 3.65 -10.89
C ARG A 260 -13.66 5.09 -11.19
N THR A 261 -13.34 5.85 -10.16
CA THR A 261 -12.89 7.24 -10.33
C THR A 261 -11.59 7.29 -11.14
N CYS A 262 -10.63 6.41 -10.90
CA CYS A 262 -9.42 6.31 -11.71
C CYS A 262 -9.75 5.91 -13.15
N PHE A 263 -10.58 4.90 -13.35
CA PHE A 263 -10.97 4.39 -14.67
C PHE A 263 -11.71 5.43 -15.51
N GLU A 264 -12.71 6.10 -14.93
CA GLU A 264 -13.55 7.12 -15.61
C GLU A 264 -12.77 8.40 -15.97
N ASN A 265 -11.69 8.69 -15.24
CA ASN A 265 -10.79 9.81 -15.54
C ASN A 265 -9.55 9.38 -16.35
N GLU A 266 -9.47 8.13 -16.78
CA GLU A 266 -8.35 7.57 -17.55
C GLU A 266 -6.99 7.75 -16.87
N ILE A 267 -6.96 7.76 -15.52
CA ILE A 267 -5.73 7.91 -14.73
C ILE A 267 -5.20 6.53 -14.37
N PRO A 268 -3.96 6.17 -14.75
CA PRO A 268 -3.36 4.90 -14.37
C PRO A 268 -3.19 4.81 -12.86
N VAL A 269 -3.52 3.62 -12.30
CA VAL A 269 -3.44 3.37 -10.86
C VAL A 269 -2.64 2.11 -10.53
N GLN A 270 -1.68 2.25 -9.62
CA GLN A 270 -1.00 1.12 -8.99
C GLN A 270 -1.57 0.92 -7.58
N CYS A 271 -2.07 -0.28 -7.28
CA CYS A 271 -2.64 -0.62 -5.99
C CYS A 271 -1.69 -1.48 -5.16
N SER A 272 -1.43 -1.09 -3.92
CA SER A 272 -0.72 -1.88 -2.91
C SER A 272 -1.67 -2.38 -1.83
N MET A 273 -1.49 -3.61 -1.34
CA MET A 273 -2.46 -4.30 -0.49
C MET A 273 -2.64 -3.65 0.90
N GLY A 274 -1.56 -3.16 1.52
CA GLY A 274 -1.62 -2.49 2.82
C GLY A 274 -1.97 -3.41 4.01
N GLY A 275 -2.52 -2.79 5.07
CA GLY A 275 -2.86 -3.44 6.34
C GLY A 275 -4.08 -4.34 6.27
N GLY A 276 -4.32 -5.01 7.39
CA GLY A 276 -5.44 -5.94 7.61
C GLY A 276 -5.05 -6.96 8.67
N TYR A 277 -5.66 -6.86 9.86
CA TYR A 277 -5.27 -7.57 11.08
C TYR A 277 -6.46 -8.16 11.83
N SER A 278 -7.59 -8.39 11.15
CA SER A 278 -8.75 -9.06 11.76
C SER A 278 -8.36 -10.45 12.32
N PRO A 279 -8.96 -10.89 13.43
CA PRO A 279 -8.64 -12.19 14.04
C PRO A 279 -8.87 -13.38 13.12
N ASP A 280 -9.89 -13.30 12.28
CA ASP A 280 -10.19 -14.32 11.29
C ASP A 280 -9.48 -13.96 9.97
N ILE A 281 -8.52 -14.79 9.59
CA ILE A 281 -7.77 -14.64 8.33
C ILE A 281 -8.70 -14.65 7.10
N LYS A 282 -9.84 -15.36 7.15
CA LYS A 282 -10.79 -15.39 6.04
C LYS A 282 -11.40 -14.02 5.79
N THR A 283 -11.67 -13.26 6.84
CA THR A 283 -12.16 -11.88 6.72
C THR A 283 -11.14 -10.99 6.01
N ILE A 284 -9.86 -11.12 6.36
CA ILE A 284 -8.76 -10.36 5.71
C ILE A 284 -8.68 -10.72 4.22
N ILE A 285 -8.66 -12.03 3.92
CA ILE A 285 -8.57 -12.52 2.54
C ILE A 285 -9.76 -12.08 1.71
N GLU A 286 -10.98 -12.22 2.23
CA GLU A 286 -12.20 -11.83 1.54
C GLU A 286 -12.25 -10.32 1.26
N ALA A 287 -11.83 -9.50 2.22
CA ALA A 287 -11.77 -8.06 2.06
C ALA A 287 -10.78 -7.67 0.94
N HIS A 288 -9.56 -8.19 0.96
CA HIS A 288 -8.59 -7.94 -0.11
C HIS A 288 -9.06 -8.53 -1.45
N ALA A 289 -9.62 -9.75 -1.49
CA ALA A 289 -10.10 -10.36 -2.73
C ALA A 289 -11.17 -9.49 -3.42
N ASN A 290 -12.00 -8.78 -2.66
CA ASN A 290 -12.99 -7.86 -3.23
C ASN A 290 -12.34 -6.74 -4.06
N THR A 291 -11.19 -6.20 -3.65
CA THR A 291 -10.46 -5.19 -4.40
C THR A 291 -10.01 -5.75 -5.76
N PHE A 292 -9.48 -6.98 -5.80
CA PHE A 292 -9.06 -7.64 -7.04
C PHE A 292 -10.26 -7.98 -7.95
N ARG A 293 -11.37 -8.45 -7.39
CA ARG A 293 -12.62 -8.71 -8.14
C ARG A 293 -13.14 -7.43 -8.80
N LEU A 294 -13.11 -6.30 -8.08
CA LEU A 294 -13.49 -4.99 -8.61
C LEU A 294 -12.54 -4.53 -9.71
N ALA A 295 -11.24 -4.68 -9.51
CA ALA A 295 -10.23 -4.34 -10.52
C ALA A 295 -10.46 -5.11 -11.82
N GLN A 296 -10.65 -6.44 -11.73
CA GLN A 296 -10.98 -7.28 -12.90
C GLN A 296 -12.28 -6.85 -13.58
N HIS A 297 -13.32 -6.52 -12.80
CA HIS A 297 -14.61 -6.15 -13.37
C HIS A 297 -14.62 -4.76 -14.03
N ILE A 298 -13.87 -3.80 -13.48
CA ILE A 298 -13.87 -2.41 -13.95
C ILE A 298 -12.93 -2.24 -15.14
N TYR A 299 -11.79 -2.94 -15.16
CA TYR A 299 -10.74 -2.80 -16.18
C TYR A 299 -10.70 -3.97 -17.19
N ALA A 300 -11.75 -4.82 -17.22
CA ALA A 300 -11.88 -5.96 -18.16
C ALA A 300 -12.05 -5.52 -19.62
#